data_c2aef4accf02e7a4adb8a0796eeb911b
#
_entry.id   c2aef4accf02e7a4adb8a0796eeb911b
#
_cell.length_a   1.000
_cell.length_b   1.000
_cell.length_c   1.000
_cell.angle_alpha   90.00
_cell.angle_beta   90.00
_cell.angle_gamma   90.00
#
_symmetry.space_group_name_H-M   'P 1'
#
loop_
_entity.id
_entity.type
_entity.pdbx_description
1 polymer ?
#
loop_
_entity_poly.entity_id
_entity_poly.type
_entity_poly.pdbx_seq_one_letter_code
_entity_poly.pdbx_strand_id
1 'polypeptide(L)'
;SRGLGDVYKRQVILSAGHGSMLLYAVNHLVGFSDMTIEEIKNFRQLGSKTPGHPEYGHTLGVETTTGPLGQGISTAVGMAIAEKIQNAKYGDAIVDHKTYVIASDGDLMEGISQEAISLAGHLKLSKLIVLFDDNNISIDGAIDLSDSTDQLMRFEASGWNVNRVDGHNHDDIEKAIQEAIESNKPSLIACKTKIGFGSPSKEGKSSSHGAPLGAEDLSLIHI
;
A
#
# COMPACT_ATOMS: atom_id res chain seq x y z
N SER A 1 1.57 -22.53 -15.88
CA SER A 1 0.28 -21.86 -16.07
C SER A 1 -0.35 -21.65 -14.71
N ARG A 2 -0.25 -20.43 -14.16
CA ARG A 2 -1.01 -20.06 -12.99
C ARG A 2 -2.45 -19.94 -13.45
N GLY A 3 -3.34 -20.79 -12.90
CA GLY A 3 -4.74 -20.79 -13.29
C GLY A 3 -5.40 -19.45 -13.00
N LEU A 4 -6.38 -19.07 -13.82
CA LEU A 4 -7.18 -17.85 -13.66
C LEU A 4 -7.74 -17.65 -12.23
N GLY A 5 -7.88 -18.72 -11.44
CA GLY A 5 -8.29 -18.65 -10.03
C GLY A 5 -7.30 -18.01 -9.07
N ASP A 6 -6.01 -17.90 -9.43
CA ASP A 6 -5.00 -17.30 -8.55
C ASP A 6 -4.90 -15.77 -8.69
N VAL A 7 -5.31 -15.24 -9.85
CA VAL A 7 -5.28 -13.79 -10.13
C VAL A 7 -6.37 -13.05 -9.35
N TYR A 8 -7.50 -13.71 -9.07
CA TYR A 8 -8.62 -13.12 -8.33
C TYR A 8 -8.59 -13.36 -6.81
N LYS A 9 -7.58 -14.05 -6.29
CA LYS A 9 -7.50 -14.43 -4.88
C LYS A 9 -6.73 -13.44 -3.99
N ARG A 10 -6.14 -12.41 -4.56
CA ARG A 10 -5.39 -11.39 -3.81
C ARG A 10 -5.59 -10.04 -4.45
N GLN A 11 -5.99 -9.08 -3.66
CA GLN A 11 -6.13 -7.68 -4.08
C GLN A 11 -5.00 -6.87 -3.45
N VAL A 12 -4.36 -6.02 -4.23
CA VAL A 12 -3.30 -5.13 -3.74
C VAL A 12 -3.69 -3.69 -4.10
N ILE A 13 -3.88 -2.88 -3.07
CA ILE A 13 -4.30 -1.49 -3.18
C ILE A 13 -3.17 -0.58 -2.73
N LEU A 14 -2.73 0.31 -3.62
CA LEU A 14 -1.85 1.41 -3.25
C LEU A 14 -2.72 2.59 -2.82
N SER A 15 -2.95 2.75 -1.50
CA SER A 15 -3.80 3.80 -0.95
C SER A 15 -3.15 5.17 -1.10
N ALA A 16 -1.84 5.27 -0.85
CA ALA A 16 -1.03 6.44 -1.16
C ALA A 16 -0.75 6.54 -2.68
N GLY A 17 -1.79 6.86 -3.46
CA GLY A 17 -1.77 6.77 -4.92
C GLY A 17 -0.69 7.60 -5.63
N HIS A 18 -0.15 8.63 -4.99
CA HIS A 18 0.97 9.41 -5.52
C HIS A 18 2.29 8.60 -5.59
N GLY A 19 2.39 7.47 -4.88
CA GLY A 19 3.47 6.50 -5.00
C GLY A 19 3.33 5.54 -6.18
N SER A 20 2.55 5.87 -7.19
CA SER A 20 2.14 5.01 -8.31
C SER A 20 3.30 4.33 -9.05
N MET A 21 4.47 4.97 -9.14
CA MET A 21 5.65 4.37 -9.76
C MET A 21 6.08 3.06 -9.09
N LEU A 22 5.90 2.93 -7.77
CA LEU A 22 6.15 1.67 -7.07
C LEU A 22 5.30 0.53 -7.67
N LEU A 23 3.99 0.78 -7.81
CA LEU A 23 3.07 -0.21 -8.37
C LEU A 23 3.43 -0.55 -9.82
N TYR A 24 3.77 0.44 -10.65
CA TYR A 24 4.14 0.22 -12.04
C TYR A 24 5.46 -0.54 -12.17
N ALA A 25 6.47 -0.21 -11.37
CA ALA A 25 7.73 -0.93 -11.35
C ALA A 25 7.54 -2.41 -10.94
N VAL A 26 6.73 -2.67 -9.91
CA VAL A 26 6.40 -4.04 -9.51
C VAL A 26 5.65 -4.77 -10.62
N ASN A 27 4.64 -4.15 -11.24
CA ASN A 27 3.88 -4.75 -12.34
C ASN A 27 4.79 -5.09 -13.52
N HIS A 28 5.77 -4.24 -13.84
CA HIS A 28 6.79 -4.53 -14.86
C HIS A 28 7.63 -5.76 -14.49
N LEU A 29 8.16 -5.79 -13.27
CA LEU A 29 9.02 -6.87 -12.79
C LEU A 29 8.29 -8.23 -12.70
N VAL A 30 7.00 -8.24 -12.38
CA VAL A 30 6.21 -9.48 -12.37
C VAL A 30 5.63 -9.85 -13.74
N GLY A 31 5.84 -9.03 -14.78
CA GLY A 31 5.54 -9.35 -16.16
C GLY A 31 4.12 -9.06 -16.64
N PHE A 32 3.48 -8.01 -16.13
CA PHE A 32 2.23 -7.53 -16.72
C PHE A 32 2.47 -7.03 -18.14
N SER A 33 1.65 -7.49 -19.09
CA SER A 33 1.92 -7.31 -20.53
C SER A 33 1.83 -5.86 -21.03
N ASP A 34 1.06 -5.01 -20.36
CA ASP A 34 0.91 -3.59 -20.69
C ASP A 34 1.88 -2.67 -19.92
N MET A 35 2.65 -3.24 -18.98
CA MET A 35 3.62 -2.48 -18.20
C MET A 35 5.04 -2.70 -18.74
N THR A 36 5.31 -2.12 -19.89
CA THR A 36 6.62 -2.17 -20.54
C THR A 36 7.58 -1.11 -19.99
N ILE A 37 8.89 -1.29 -20.25
CA ILE A 37 9.88 -0.29 -19.86
C ILE A 37 9.63 1.07 -20.56
N GLU A 38 9.06 1.06 -21.76
CA GLU A 38 8.71 2.30 -22.47
C GLU A 38 7.55 3.03 -21.79
N GLU A 39 6.56 2.30 -21.27
CA GLU A 39 5.49 2.91 -20.45
C GLU A 39 6.05 3.50 -19.15
N ILE A 40 7.01 2.86 -18.50
CA ILE A 40 7.70 3.40 -17.31
C ILE A 40 8.45 4.69 -17.64
N LYS A 41 9.16 4.74 -18.79
CA LYS A 41 9.83 5.95 -19.26
C LYS A 41 8.87 7.09 -19.57
N ASN A 42 7.63 6.77 -19.96
CA ASN A 42 6.57 7.72 -20.23
C ASN A 42 5.71 8.04 -18.99
N PHE A 43 6.26 7.90 -17.79
CA PHE A 43 5.57 8.18 -16.54
C PHE A 43 4.95 9.59 -16.54
N ARG A 44 3.66 9.67 -16.23
CA ARG A 44 2.87 10.92 -16.21
C ARG A 44 2.72 11.62 -17.57
N GLN A 45 3.06 10.96 -18.67
CA GLN A 45 2.80 11.52 -19.98
C GLN A 45 1.37 11.19 -20.43
N LEU A 46 0.74 12.09 -21.17
CA LEU A 46 -0.61 11.91 -21.66
C LEU A 46 -0.73 10.66 -22.52
N GLY A 47 -1.69 9.80 -22.18
CA GLY A 47 -1.95 8.55 -22.89
C GLY A 47 -1.08 7.36 -22.51
N SER A 48 -0.07 7.55 -21.64
CA SER A 48 0.74 6.42 -21.12
C SER A 48 -0.05 5.53 -20.18
N LYS A 49 0.40 4.27 -20.02
CA LYS A 49 -0.15 3.33 -19.02
C LYS A 49 0.33 3.61 -17.59
N THR A 50 1.09 4.68 -17.40
CA THR A 50 1.70 5.07 -16.13
C THR A 50 1.25 6.48 -15.69
N PRO A 51 -0.07 6.71 -15.46
CA PRO A 51 -0.55 8.00 -14.96
C PRO A 51 0.02 8.30 -13.58
N GLY A 52 -0.04 9.57 -13.15
CA GLY A 52 0.49 10.03 -11.87
C GLY A 52 -0.14 9.38 -10.64
N HIS A 53 -1.36 8.87 -10.78
CA HIS A 53 -2.09 8.08 -9.79
C HIS A 53 -2.68 6.86 -10.47
N PRO A 54 -2.78 5.69 -9.78
CA PRO A 54 -3.33 4.48 -10.38
C PRO A 54 -4.79 4.68 -10.81
N GLU A 55 -5.14 4.22 -12.02
CA GLU A 55 -6.49 4.30 -12.56
C GLU A 55 -7.01 2.90 -12.92
N TYR A 56 -8.10 2.49 -12.27
CA TYR A 56 -8.76 1.22 -12.55
C TYR A 56 -9.26 1.17 -13.99
N GLY A 57 -9.00 0.05 -14.67
CA GLY A 57 -9.39 -0.16 -16.07
C GLY A 57 -8.47 0.51 -17.10
N HIS A 58 -7.55 1.39 -16.68
CA HIS A 58 -6.55 1.99 -17.57
C HIS A 58 -5.27 1.14 -17.65
N THR A 59 -4.83 0.61 -16.52
CA THR A 59 -3.60 -0.17 -16.38
C THR A 59 -3.90 -1.53 -15.77
N LEU A 60 -3.36 -2.62 -16.31
CA LEU A 60 -3.50 -3.95 -15.72
C LEU A 60 -2.85 -4.00 -14.34
N GLY A 61 -3.47 -4.77 -13.43
CA GLY A 61 -2.99 -4.90 -12.05
C GLY A 61 -3.34 -3.73 -11.13
N VAL A 62 -4.10 -2.74 -11.61
CA VAL A 62 -4.67 -1.67 -10.79
C VAL A 62 -6.07 -2.09 -10.34
N GLU A 63 -6.23 -2.38 -9.06
CA GLU A 63 -7.48 -2.89 -8.48
C GLU A 63 -8.51 -1.79 -8.18
N THR A 64 -8.05 -0.56 -7.95
CA THR A 64 -8.90 0.61 -7.71
C THR A 64 -8.17 1.91 -8.06
N THR A 65 -8.93 2.91 -8.47
CA THR A 65 -8.41 4.26 -8.68
C THR A 65 -8.14 4.90 -7.32
N THR A 66 -6.92 5.42 -7.15
CA THR A 66 -6.51 6.16 -5.95
C THR A 66 -5.86 7.49 -6.36
N GLY A 67 -5.62 8.36 -5.39
CA GLY A 67 -5.08 9.71 -5.59
C GLY A 67 -5.44 10.57 -4.40
N PRO A 68 -6.72 10.91 -4.18
CA PRO A 68 -7.13 11.53 -2.93
C PRO A 68 -6.83 10.59 -1.75
N LEU A 69 -6.08 11.09 -0.77
CA LEU A 69 -5.65 10.30 0.39
C LEU A 69 -6.87 9.77 1.20
N GLY A 70 -6.71 8.62 1.82
CA GLY A 70 -7.77 7.93 2.55
C GLY A 70 -8.75 7.11 1.70
N GLN A 71 -8.84 7.37 0.39
CA GLN A 71 -9.78 6.67 -0.49
C GLN A 71 -9.39 5.20 -0.71
N GLY A 72 -8.12 4.91 -0.85
CA GLY A 72 -7.64 3.55 -1.10
C GLY A 72 -7.92 2.61 0.07
N ILE A 73 -7.53 2.99 1.29
CA ILE A 73 -7.80 2.18 2.49
C ILE A 73 -9.30 2.01 2.71
N SER A 74 -10.10 3.05 2.46
CA SER A 74 -11.56 2.98 2.61
C SER A 74 -12.20 2.04 1.58
N THR A 75 -11.73 2.08 0.32
CA THR A 75 -12.16 1.14 -0.72
C THR A 75 -11.75 -0.29 -0.36
N ALA A 76 -10.55 -0.49 0.18
CA ALA A 76 -10.10 -1.80 0.64
C ALA A 76 -10.96 -2.38 1.76
N VAL A 77 -11.44 -1.55 2.68
CA VAL A 77 -12.43 -1.97 3.68
C VAL A 77 -13.72 -2.45 3.00
N GLY A 78 -14.21 -1.74 1.99
CA GLY A 78 -15.35 -2.17 1.19
C GLY A 78 -15.12 -3.52 0.47
N MET A 79 -13.93 -3.72 -0.09
CA MET A 79 -13.55 -4.99 -0.72
C MET A 79 -13.49 -6.14 0.29
N ALA A 80 -12.95 -5.91 1.48
CA ALA A 80 -12.90 -6.90 2.55
C ALA A 80 -14.32 -7.24 3.10
N ILE A 81 -15.22 -6.27 3.12
CA ILE A 81 -16.65 -6.52 3.43
C ILE A 81 -17.27 -7.40 2.34
N ALA A 82 -17.03 -7.09 1.08
CA ALA A 82 -17.55 -7.87 -0.04
C ALA A 82 -17.02 -9.31 -0.03
N GLU A 83 -15.72 -9.48 0.25
CA GLU A 83 -15.12 -10.81 0.46
C GLU A 83 -15.86 -11.58 1.56
N LYS A 84 -16.02 -10.98 2.73
CA LYS A 84 -16.66 -11.61 3.89
C LYS A 84 -18.11 -12.03 3.60
N ILE A 85 -18.87 -11.20 2.88
CA ILE A 85 -20.25 -11.52 2.46
C ILE A 85 -20.26 -12.68 1.48
N GLN A 86 -19.37 -12.65 0.46
CA GLN A 86 -19.29 -13.70 -0.54
C GLN A 86 -18.77 -15.02 0.05
N ASN A 87 -17.78 -14.96 0.94
CA ASN A 87 -17.26 -16.10 1.66
C ASN A 87 -18.38 -16.78 2.49
N ALA A 88 -19.16 -15.99 3.24
CA ALA A 88 -20.29 -16.53 4.01
C ALA A 88 -21.35 -17.19 3.14
N LYS A 89 -21.48 -16.75 1.87
CA LYS A 89 -22.46 -17.30 0.93
C LYS A 89 -21.96 -18.53 0.18
N TYR A 90 -20.69 -18.53 -0.24
CA TYR A 90 -20.14 -19.52 -1.16
C TYR A 90 -19.08 -20.44 -0.53
N GLY A 91 -18.59 -20.11 0.66
CA GLY A 91 -17.56 -20.85 1.40
C GLY A 91 -16.13 -20.64 0.91
N ASP A 92 -15.18 -21.07 1.73
CA ASP A 92 -13.74 -20.89 1.52
C ASP A 92 -13.21 -21.53 0.23
N ALA A 93 -13.85 -22.59 -0.25
CA ALA A 93 -13.45 -23.26 -1.48
C ALA A 93 -13.60 -22.39 -2.72
N ILE A 94 -14.47 -21.36 -2.66
CA ILE A 94 -14.77 -20.44 -3.78
C ILE A 94 -14.25 -19.05 -3.49
N VAL A 95 -14.43 -18.54 -2.28
CA VAL A 95 -14.05 -17.17 -1.90
C VAL A 95 -13.20 -17.22 -0.63
N ASP A 96 -11.90 -17.07 -0.79
CA ASP A 96 -10.93 -17.01 0.31
C ASP A 96 -9.72 -16.16 -0.11
N HIS A 97 -9.94 -14.87 -0.35
CA HIS A 97 -8.86 -13.98 -0.76
C HIS A 97 -8.58 -12.91 0.30
N LYS A 98 -7.34 -12.43 0.29
CA LYS A 98 -6.88 -11.34 1.16
C LYS A 98 -6.88 -10.03 0.37
N THR A 99 -7.13 -8.93 1.06
CA THR A 99 -6.96 -7.57 0.56
C THR A 99 -5.75 -6.94 1.26
N TYR A 100 -4.72 -6.61 0.49
CA TYR A 100 -3.51 -5.95 0.96
C TYR A 100 -3.55 -4.48 0.60
N VAL A 101 -3.15 -3.62 1.52
CA VAL A 101 -3.12 -2.17 1.32
C VAL A 101 -1.74 -1.66 1.66
N ILE A 102 -1.20 -0.78 0.83
CA ILE A 102 -0.02 0.04 1.16
C ILE A 102 -0.52 1.44 1.48
N ALA A 103 -0.39 1.83 2.74
CA ALA A 103 -0.81 3.13 3.26
C ALA A 103 0.40 3.96 3.71
N SER A 104 0.24 5.27 3.81
CA SER A 104 1.27 6.20 4.28
C SER A 104 0.77 7.08 5.42
N ASP A 105 1.66 7.86 6.03
CA ASP A 105 1.32 8.77 7.12
C ASP A 105 0.14 9.70 6.77
N GLY A 106 0.25 10.46 5.69
CA GLY A 106 -0.81 11.38 5.27
C GLY A 106 -2.14 10.70 4.95
N ASP A 107 -2.07 9.48 4.42
CA ASP A 107 -3.25 8.66 4.11
C ASP A 107 -4.01 8.27 5.38
N LEU A 108 -3.30 7.92 6.46
CA LEU A 108 -3.88 7.58 7.75
C LEU A 108 -4.37 8.80 8.56
N MET A 109 -3.98 10.02 8.19
CA MET A 109 -4.45 11.26 8.82
C MET A 109 -5.86 11.66 8.35
N GLU A 110 -6.30 11.16 7.19
CA GLU A 110 -7.59 11.52 6.61
C GLU A 110 -8.78 11.04 7.46
N GLY A 111 -9.82 11.87 7.56
CA GLY A 111 -11.02 11.55 8.36
C GLY A 111 -11.70 10.26 7.93
N ILE A 112 -11.81 10.02 6.61
CA ILE A 112 -12.39 8.80 6.07
C ILE A 112 -11.59 7.54 6.44
N SER A 113 -10.27 7.65 6.57
CA SER A 113 -9.43 6.55 7.05
C SER A 113 -9.79 6.15 8.46
N GLN A 114 -10.07 7.15 9.34
CA GLN A 114 -10.46 6.92 10.73
C GLN A 114 -11.78 6.15 10.82
N GLU A 115 -12.77 6.54 10.03
CA GLU A 115 -14.06 5.86 9.97
C GLU A 115 -13.91 4.43 9.43
N ALA A 116 -13.13 4.26 8.36
CA ALA A 116 -12.87 2.97 7.73
C ALA A 116 -12.13 2.01 8.69
N ILE A 117 -11.10 2.48 9.40
CA ILE A 117 -10.35 1.71 10.41
C ILE A 117 -11.28 1.22 11.52
N SER A 118 -12.11 2.11 12.06
CA SER A 118 -13.09 1.77 13.09
C SER A 118 -14.08 0.71 12.63
N LEU A 119 -14.62 0.86 11.42
CA LEU A 119 -15.57 -0.08 10.82
C LEU A 119 -14.94 -1.45 10.59
N ALA A 120 -13.72 -1.49 10.05
CA ALA A 120 -13.01 -2.73 9.78
C ALA A 120 -12.73 -3.55 11.05
N GLY A 121 -12.31 -2.88 12.13
CA GLY A 121 -12.10 -3.52 13.42
C GLY A 121 -13.40 -4.04 14.03
N HIS A 122 -14.48 -3.22 14.01
CA HIS A 122 -15.80 -3.62 14.49
C HIS A 122 -16.32 -4.89 13.76
N LEU A 123 -16.18 -4.92 12.43
CA LEU A 123 -16.63 -6.04 11.62
C LEU A 123 -15.65 -7.23 11.64
N LYS A 124 -14.49 -7.09 12.28
CA LYS A 124 -13.43 -8.12 12.33
C LYS A 124 -13.09 -8.63 10.93
N LEU A 125 -12.68 -7.71 10.04
CA LEU A 125 -12.31 -8.05 8.65
C LEU A 125 -10.92 -8.69 8.60
N SER A 126 -10.81 -9.93 9.06
CA SER A 126 -9.54 -10.64 9.26
C SER A 126 -8.71 -10.87 7.99
N LYS A 127 -9.31 -10.68 6.82
CA LYS A 127 -8.63 -10.81 5.51
C LYS A 127 -8.12 -9.48 4.97
N LEU A 128 -8.24 -8.39 5.74
CA LEU A 128 -7.67 -7.08 5.44
C LEU A 128 -6.32 -6.91 6.15
N ILE A 129 -5.28 -6.68 5.37
CA ILE A 129 -3.90 -6.50 5.84
C ILE A 129 -3.37 -5.17 5.31
N VAL A 130 -3.01 -4.27 6.19
CA VAL A 130 -2.47 -2.95 5.86
C VAL A 130 -0.98 -2.93 6.18
N LEU A 131 -0.14 -2.66 5.18
CA LEU A 131 1.26 -2.33 5.35
C LEU A 131 1.36 -0.81 5.39
N PHE A 132 1.78 -0.29 6.51
CA PHE A 132 1.93 1.15 6.73
C PHE A 132 3.39 1.54 6.54
N ASP A 133 3.67 2.39 5.55
CA ASP A 133 4.98 2.98 5.33
C ASP A 133 5.23 4.08 6.38
N ASP A 134 5.74 3.66 7.54
CA ASP A 134 6.04 4.51 8.71
C ASP A 134 7.40 5.17 8.54
N ASN A 135 7.49 6.18 7.65
CA ASN A 135 8.73 6.90 7.36
C ASN A 135 8.84 8.26 8.04
N ASN A 136 7.78 8.75 8.69
CA ASN A 136 7.70 10.03 9.40
C ASN A 136 7.91 11.28 8.52
N ILE A 137 7.72 11.17 7.21
CA ILE A 137 7.90 12.29 6.28
C ILE A 137 6.63 12.52 5.45
N SER A 138 6.24 13.78 5.34
CA SER A 138 5.24 14.26 4.40
C SER A 138 5.89 15.10 3.29
N ILE A 139 5.05 15.67 2.41
CA ILE A 139 5.53 16.50 1.30
C ILE A 139 6.31 17.75 1.78
N ASP A 140 5.90 18.36 2.88
CA ASP A 140 6.46 19.63 3.38
C ASP A 140 7.47 19.44 4.52
N GLY A 141 7.66 18.22 5.02
CA GLY A 141 8.59 17.96 6.12
C GLY A 141 8.23 16.77 6.98
N ALA A 142 8.70 16.80 8.22
CA ALA A 142 8.41 15.76 9.19
C ALA A 142 6.92 15.76 9.60
N ILE A 143 6.39 14.58 9.90
CA ILE A 143 4.98 14.39 10.28
C ILE A 143 4.62 15.15 11.56
N ASP A 144 5.55 15.27 12.50
CA ASP A 144 5.35 15.96 13.80
C ASP A 144 4.99 17.45 13.65
N LEU A 145 5.17 18.03 12.46
CA LEU A 145 4.68 19.38 12.16
C LEU A 145 3.15 19.46 12.10
N SER A 146 2.48 18.36 11.82
CA SER A 146 1.02 18.33 11.55
C SER A 146 0.24 17.27 12.31
N ASP A 147 0.87 16.16 12.73
CA ASP A 147 0.23 15.07 13.46
C ASP A 147 1.16 14.50 14.53
N SER A 148 0.62 14.28 15.71
CA SER A 148 1.27 13.63 16.84
C SER A 148 0.56 12.35 17.27
N THR A 149 -0.33 11.83 16.44
CA THR A 149 -1.14 10.67 16.76
C THR A 149 -0.29 9.39 16.70
N ASP A 150 -0.36 8.58 17.74
CA ASP A 150 0.14 7.21 17.70
C ASP A 150 -0.82 6.35 16.87
N GLN A 151 -0.48 6.11 15.62
CA GLN A 151 -1.31 5.34 14.70
C GLN A 151 -1.45 3.88 15.17
N LEU A 152 -0.42 3.28 15.76
CA LEU A 152 -0.48 1.90 16.24
C LEU A 152 -1.52 1.77 17.37
N MET A 153 -1.44 2.65 18.37
CA MET A 153 -2.43 2.68 19.46
C MET A 153 -3.86 2.93 18.95
N ARG A 154 -4.01 3.76 17.90
CA ARG A 154 -5.32 4.01 17.28
C ARG A 154 -5.89 2.74 16.64
N PHE A 155 -5.10 2.00 15.90
CA PHE A 155 -5.53 0.73 15.30
C PHE A 155 -5.83 -0.32 16.37
N GLU A 156 -5.00 -0.45 17.40
CA GLU A 156 -5.26 -1.35 18.53
C GLU A 156 -6.60 -1.02 19.23
N ALA A 157 -6.83 0.26 19.54
CA ALA A 157 -8.08 0.72 20.15
C ALA A 157 -9.30 0.45 19.26
N SER A 158 -9.09 0.41 17.93
CA SER A 158 -10.12 0.05 16.96
C SER A 158 -10.31 -1.47 16.79
N GLY A 159 -9.57 -2.29 17.51
CA GLY A 159 -9.74 -3.75 17.52
C GLY A 159 -8.92 -4.49 16.45
N TRP A 160 -7.88 -3.89 15.92
CA TRP A 160 -6.95 -4.51 14.96
C TRP A 160 -5.86 -5.31 15.67
N ASN A 161 -5.25 -6.24 14.93
CA ASN A 161 -3.94 -6.80 15.25
C ASN A 161 -2.87 -5.85 14.72
N VAL A 162 -1.89 -5.48 15.56
CA VAL A 162 -0.88 -4.46 15.19
C VAL A 162 0.51 -5.02 15.43
N ASN A 163 1.36 -4.88 14.43
CA ASN A 163 2.77 -5.27 14.50
C ASN A 163 3.65 -4.13 13.96
N ARG A 164 4.88 -4.02 14.47
CA ARG A 164 5.90 -3.09 13.97
C ARG A 164 7.14 -3.88 13.57
N VAL A 165 7.68 -3.60 12.39
CA VAL A 165 8.83 -4.28 11.82
C VAL A 165 9.84 -3.28 11.26
N ASP A 166 11.08 -3.71 11.09
CA ASP A 166 12.03 -3.01 10.23
C ASP A 166 11.59 -3.16 8.77
N GLY A 167 11.14 -2.05 8.15
CA GLY A 167 10.66 -2.02 6.78
C GLY A 167 11.74 -2.23 5.71
N HIS A 168 13.01 -2.36 6.12
CA HIS A 168 14.14 -2.72 5.26
C HIS A 168 14.62 -4.16 5.48
N ASN A 169 14.03 -4.90 6.42
CA ASN A 169 14.30 -6.30 6.67
C ASN A 169 13.21 -7.18 6.05
N HIS A 170 13.53 -7.88 4.97
CA HIS A 170 12.59 -8.71 4.24
C HIS A 170 12.03 -9.87 5.08
N ASP A 171 12.85 -10.49 5.94
CA ASP A 171 12.45 -11.62 6.78
C ASP A 171 11.44 -11.18 7.85
N ASP A 172 11.64 -9.98 8.44
CA ASP A 172 10.71 -9.41 9.41
C ASP A 172 9.35 -9.10 8.77
N ILE A 173 9.37 -8.52 7.56
CA ILE A 173 8.14 -8.23 6.81
C ILE A 173 7.41 -9.51 6.44
N GLU A 174 8.11 -10.52 5.92
CA GLU A 174 7.51 -11.81 5.56
C GLU A 174 6.87 -12.47 6.78
N LYS A 175 7.57 -12.53 7.89
CA LYS A 175 7.06 -13.10 9.14
C LYS A 175 5.80 -12.36 9.61
N ALA A 176 5.81 -11.02 9.61
CA ALA A 176 4.64 -10.23 10.02
C ALA A 176 3.44 -10.45 9.10
N ILE A 177 3.66 -10.61 7.79
CA ILE A 177 2.59 -10.93 6.84
C ILE A 177 2.02 -12.32 7.13
N GLN A 178 2.84 -13.33 7.45
CA GLN A 178 2.35 -14.67 7.79
C GLN A 178 1.52 -14.64 9.08
N GLU A 179 1.97 -13.93 10.11
CA GLU A 179 1.21 -13.73 11.36
C GLU A 179 -0.13 -13.01 11.10
N ALA A 180 -0.13 -12.01 10.20
CA ALA A 180 -1.35 -11.30 9.82
C ALA A 180 -2.34 -12.18 9.04
N ILE A 181 -1.86 -13.10 8.21
CA ILE A 181 -2.69 -14.06 7.46
C ILE A 181 -3.45 -15.00 8.40
N GLU A 182 -2.85 -15.37 9.54
CA GLU A 182 -3.42 -16.26 10.55
C GLU A 182 -4.30 -15.53 11.57
N SER A 183 -4.27 -14.19 11.58
CA SER A 183 -5.04 -13.38 12.51
C SER A 183 -6.55 -13.49 12.28
N ASN A 184 -7.32 -13.49 13.37
CA ASN A 184 -8.79 -13.41 13.34
C ASN A 184 -9.33 -11.95 13.37
N LYS A 185 -8.43 -10.97 13.22
CA LYS A 185 -8.71 -9.52 13.18
C LYS A 185 -8.08 -8.93 11.94
N PRO A 186 -8.53 -7.76 11.46
CA PRO A 186 -7.76 -7.00 10.49
C PRO A 186 -6.38 -6.66 11.05
N SER A 187 -5.36 -6.59 10.21
CA SER A 187 -3.98 -6.43 10.67
C SER A 187 -3.33 -5.18 10.09
N LEU A 188 -2.64 -4.42 10.96
CA LEU A 188 -1.71 -3.36 10.59
C LEU A 188 -0.28 -3.86 10.81
N ILE A 189 0.56 -3.74 9.79
CA ILE A 189 2.00 -3.94 9.88
C ILE A 189 2.66 -2.58 9.64
N ALA A 190 3.12 -1.93 10.69
CA ALA A 190 3.87 -0.68 10.59
C ALA A 190 5.32 -1.00 10.21
N CYS A 191 5.66 -0.76 8.96
CA CYS A 191 6.98 -0.96 8.39
C CYS A 191 7.80 0.31 8.60
N LYS A 192 8.73 0.30 9.56
CA LYS A 192 9.61 1.43 9.79
C LYS A 192 10.59 1.55 8.65
N THR A 193 10.44 2.59 7.84
CA THR A 193 11.26 2.83 6.66
C THR A 193 11.95 4.18 6.71
N LYS A 194 12.76 4.44 5.70
CA LYS A 194 13.32 5.77 5.41
C LYS A 194 12.93 6.15 3.99
N ILE A 195 12.30 7.30 3.82
CA ILE A 195 12.01 7.82 2.48
C ILE A 195 13.33 8.02 1.71
N GLY A 196 13.35 7.65 0.42
CA GLY A 196 14.57 7.76 -0.40
C GLY A 196 15.73 6.89 0.08
N PHE A 197 15.44 5.76 0.71
CA PHE A 197 16.46 4.83 1.25
C PHE A 197 17.54 4.50 0.22
N GLY A 198 18.79 4.58 0.63
CA GLY A 198 19.95 4.38 -0.23
C GLY A 198 20.36 5.58 -1.09
N SER A 199 19.59 6.68 -1.07
CA SER A 199 19.99 7.91 -1.78
C SER A 199 21.04 8.68 -0.97
N PRO A 200 22.24 8.94 -1.52
CA PRO A 200 23.31 9.62 -0.79
C PRO A 200 22.94 11.02 -0.28
N SER A 201 22.12 11.76 -1.03
CA SER A 201 21.78 13.15 -0.69
C SER A 201 20.36 13.36 -0.17
N LYS A 202 19.41 12.44 -0.46
CA LYS A 202 17.98 12.63 -0.22
C LYS A 202 17.35 11.66 0.79
N GLU A 203 18.11 10.67 1.28
CA GLU A 203 17.60 9.72 2.27
C GLU A 203 17.06 10.46 3.52
N GLY A 204 15.85 10.10 3.94
CA GLY A 204 15.19 10.68 5.12
C GLY A 204 14.71 12.12 4.96
N LYS A 205 14.72 12.68 3.76
CA LYS A 205 14.33 14.08 3.51
C LYS A 205 13.04 14.19 2.72
N SER A 206 12.23 15.20 3.02
CA SER A 206 11.01 15.52 2.25
C SER A 206 11.28 15.82 0.78
N SER A 207 12.50 16.25 0.43
CA SER A 207 12.92 16.48 -0.96
C SER A 207 12.93 15.24 -1.86
N SER A 208 12.79 14.04 -1.30
CA SER A 208 12.56 12.79 -2.05
C SER A 208 11.08 12.45 -2.22
N HIS A 209 10.17 13.16 -1.55
CA HIS A 209 8.74 12.90 -1.65
C HIS A 209 8.20 13.37 -3.01
N GLY A 210 7.79 12.40 -3.85
CA GLY A 210 7.23 12.70 -5.17
C GLY A 210 8.20 13.32 -6.19
N ALA A 211 9.50 13.33 -5.90
CA ALA A 211 10.53 13.92 -6.75
C ALA A 211 11.57 12.89 -7.17
N PRO A 212 12.15 13.00 -8.39
CA PRO A 212 13.22 12.11 -8.83
C PRO A 212 14.48 12.32 -7.96
N LEU A 213 15.24 11.26 -7.73
CA LEU A 213 16.51 11.34 -6.99
C LEU A 213 17.54 12.24 -7.69
N GLY A 214 17.54 12.24 -9.02
CA GLY A 214 18.50 12.97 -9.83
C GLY A 214 19.65 12.09 -10.34
N ALA A 215 20.31 12.56 -11.41
CA ALA A 215 21.34 11.78 -12.08
C ALA A 215 22.58 11.52 -11.20
N GLU A 216 22.93 12.46 -10.34
CA GLU A 216 24.07 12.34 -9.42
C GLU A 216 23.86 11.22 -8.41
N ASP A 217 22.72 11.21 -7.71
CA ASP A 217 22.37 10.17 -6.74
C ASP A 217 22.26 8.80 -7.41
N LEU A 218 21.61 8.72 -8.57
CA LEU A 218 21.49 7.46 -9.32
C LEU A 218 22.86 6.92 -9.75
N SER A 219 23.80 7.78 -10.17
CA SER A 219 25.15 7.38 -10.50
C SER A 219 25.88 6.76 -9.32
N LEU A 220 25.72 7.33 -8.12
CA LEU A 220 26.35 6.83 -6.90
C LEU A 220 25.74 5.52 -6.39
N ILE A 221 24.43 5.34 -6.57
CA ILE A 221 23.75 4.08 -6.20
C ILE A 221 24.24 2.90 -7.08
N HIS A 222 24.56 3.17 -8.35
CA HIS A 222 25.02 2.13 -9.27
C HIS A 222 26.52 1.81 -9.18
N ILE A 223 27.30 2.61 -8.47
CA ILE A 223 28.72 2.35 -8.21
C ILE A 223 28.90 1.40 -7.03
#